data_60f24af8c47042ada5a950286ea5483b
#
_entry.id   60f24af8c47042ada5a950286ea5483b
#
_cell.length_a   1.000
_cell.length_b   1.000
_cell.length_c   1.000
_cell.angle_alpha   90.00
_cell.angle_beta   90.00
_cell.angle_gamma   90.00
#
_symmetry.space_group_name_H-M   'P 1'
#
loop_
_entity.id
_entity.type
_entity.pdbx_description
1 polymer ?
#
loop_
_entity_poly.entity_id
_entity_poly.type
_entity_poly.pdbx_seq_one_letter_code
_entity_poly.pdbx_strand_id
1 'polypeptide(L)'
;MTEPNLPTEPLRAEHRDLLPHLRGLETIADEVDRWNADEAAHMLGEIVGFLRGHLVPHAKAEEQVLYPAVEEAMAAPGATATMRADHAEIVSRIDRLADTAATVAARWPDPAVARDLTHQLVGLSAILLLHFRKEEEVLLPVL
;
A
#
# COMPACT_ATOMS: atom_id res chain seq x y z
N MET A 1 20.05 -8.53 -31.18
CA MET A 1 19.54 -7.30 -30.56
C MET A 1 19.07 -7.65 -29.16
N THR A 2 19.86 -7.24 -28.18
CA THR A 2 19.45 -7.42 -26.78
C THR A 2 18.41 -6.37 -26.45
N GLU A 3 17.21 -6.80 -26.14
CA GLU A 3 16.20 -5.90 -25.61
C GLU A 3 16.70 -5.29 -24.29
N PRO A 4 16.41 -4.01 -24.03
CA PRO A 4 16.76 -3.42 -22.75
C PRO A 4 15.98 -4.15 -21.67
N ASN A 5 16.68 -4.97 -20.91
CA ASN A 5 16.11 -5.66 -19.77
C ASN A 5 15.94 -4.63 -18.65
N LEU A 6 14.70 -4.35 -18.27
CA LEU A 6 14.44 -3.47 -17.12
C LEU A 6 15.07 -4.09 -15.87
N PRO A 7 15.98 -3.38 -15.19
CA PRO A 7 16.58 -3.95 -13.99
C PRO A 7 15.50 -4.13 -12.90
N THR A 8 15.29 -5.39 -12.49
CA THR A 8 14.27 -5.74 -11.50
C THR A 8 14.76 -5.62 -10.06
N GLU A 9 16.07 -5.70 -9.83
CA GLU A 9 16.63 -5.66 -8.48
C GLU A 9 16.32 -4.38 -7.70
N PRO A 10 16.38 -3.16 -8.28
CA PRO A 10 15.96 -1.96 -7.58
C PRO A 10 14.49 -2.00 -7.14
N LEU A 11 13.62 -2.57 -7.95
CA LEU A 11 12.19 -2.75 -7.63
C LEU A 11 12.00 -3.74 -6.49
N ARG A 12 12.73 -4.87 -6.53
CA ARG A 12 12.70 -5.85 -5.46
C ARG A 12 13.26 -5.31 -4.14
N ALA A 13 14.33 -4.52 -4.21
CA ALA A 13 14.90 -3.86 -3.03
C ALA A 13 13.90 -2.90 -2.40
N GLU A 14 13.20 -2.12 -3.21
CA GLU A 14 12.17 -1.18 -2.74
C GLU A 14 11.01 -1.92 -2.06
N HIS A 15 10.56 -3.05 -2.62
CA HIS A 15 9.56 -3.92 -1.98
C HIS A 15 10.05 -4.45 -0.64
N ARG A 16 11.30 -4.90 -0.56
CA ARG A 16 11.88 -5.38 0.72
C ARG A 16 11.90 -4.29 1.79
N ASP A 17 12.15 -3.05 1.40
CA ASP A 17 12.16 -1.91 2.32
C ASP A 17 10.75 -1.53 2.80
N LEU A 18 9.76 -1.64 1.92
CA LEU A 18 8.36 -1.31 2.24
C LEU A 18 7.63 -2.40 3.04
N LEU A 19 7.94 -3.67 2.77
CA LEU A 19 7.20 -4.81 3.35
C LEU A 19 7.10 -4.81 4.88
N PRO A 20 8.15 -4.52 5.67
CA PRO A 20 8.03 -4.49 7.13
C PRO A 20 7.01 -3.48 7.62
N HIS A 21 6.90 -2.32 6.96
CA HIS A 21 5.91 -1.30 7.29
C HIS A 21 4.49 -1.76 6.99
N LEU A 22 4.30 -2.47 5.87
CA LEU A 22 2.99 -2.97 5.47
C LEU A 22 2.51 -4.09 6.39
N ARG A 23 3.40 -4.99 6.78
CA ARG A 23 3.12 -6.02 7.80
C ARG A 23 2.83 -5.40 9.16
N GLY A 24 3.52 -4.32 9.49
CA GLY A 24 3.34 -3.58 10.73
C GLY A 24 1.94 -2.99 10.89
N LEU A 25 1.21 -2.73 9.81
CA LEU A 25 -0.16 -2.20 9.88
C LEU A 25 -1.10 -3.14 10.64
N GLU A 26 -0.98 -4.45 10.43
CA GLU A 26 -1.78 -5.44 11.14
C GLU A 26 -1.43 -5.49 12.63
N THR A 27 -0.15 -5.43 12.97
CA THR A 27 0.32 -5.35 14.36
C THR A 27 -0.20 -4.09 15.04
N ILE A 28 -0.15 -2.95 14.35
CA ILE A 28 -0.68 -1.68 14.86
C ILE A 28 -2.20 -1.78 15.08
N ALA A 29 -2.91 -2.46 14.19
CA ALA A 29 -4.36 -2.66 14.34
C ALA A 29 -4.72 -3.36 15.66
N ASP A 30 -3.89 -4.27 16.13
CA ASP A 30 -4.08 -4.95 17.42
C ASP A 30 -3.90 -4.03 18.63
N GLU A 31 -3.25 -2.88 18.44
CA GLU A 31 -2.97 -1.92 19.50
C GLU A 31 -3.99 -0.79 19.61
N VAL A 32 -4.88 -0.66 18.64
CA VAL A 32 -5.83 0.46 18.52
C VAL A 32 -6.62 0.71 19.80
N ASP A 33 -7.10 -0.34 20.45
CA ASP A 33 -7.91 -0.23 21.66
C ASP A 33 -7.15 0.30 22.88
N ARG A 34 -5.81 0.33 22.81
CA ARG A 34 -4.94 0.81 23.91
C ARG A 34 -4.57 2.27 23.78
N TRP A 35 -4.91 2.91 22.68
CA TRP A 35 -4.53 4.31 22.44
C TRP A 35 -5.42 5.28 23.20
N ASN A 36 -4.84 6.39 23.66
CA ASN A 36 -5.58 7.58 23.99
C ASN A 36 -5.78 8.46 22.73
N ALA A 37 -6.50 9.57 22.84
CA ALA A 37 -6.81 10.43 21.70
C ALA A 37 -5.55 10.98 21.01
N ASP A 38 -4.56 11.40 21.78
CA ASP A 38 -3.30 11.93 21.23
C ASP A 38 -2.49 10.86 20.53
N GLU A 39 -2.42 9.68 21.10
CA GLU A 39 -1.75 8.53 20.47
C GLU A 39 -2.44 8.11 19.18
N ALA A 40 -3.78 8.06 19.16
CA ALA A 40 -4.54 7.75 17.95
C ALA A 40 -4.24 8.75 16.83
N ALA A 41 -4.29 10.04 17.12
CA ALA A 41 -3.98 11.09 16.16
C ALA A 41 -2.55 11.03 15.66
N HIS A 42 -1.58 10.81 16.56
CA HIS A 42 -0.17 10.71 16.22
C HIS A 42 0.12 9.49 15.34
N MET A 43 -0.35 8.31 15.75
CA MET A 43 -0.12 7.07 15.01
C MET A 43 -0.73 7.12 13.61
N LEU A 44 -1.95 7.61 13.48
CA LEU A 44 -2.58 7.73 12.16
C LEU A 44 -1.88 8.76 11.28
N GLY A 45 -1.44 9.87 11.85
CA GLY A 45 -0.63 10.85 11.13
C GLY A 45 0.65 10.27 10.56
N GLU A 46 1.37 9.46 11.36
CA GLU A 46 2.58 8.77 10.92
C GLU A 46 2.30 7.75 9.80
N ILE A 47 1.25 6.94 9.97
CA ILE A 47 0.86 5.93 8.97
C ILE A 47 0.47 6.58 7.65
N VAL A 48 -0.41 7.58 7.67
CA VAL A 48 -0.85 8.28 6.46
C VAL A 48 0.32 9.00 5.79
N GLY A 49 1.19 9.63 6.57
CA GLY A 49 2.39 10.29 6.07
C GLY A 49 3.33 9.32 5.35
N PHE A 50 3.55 8.14 5.94
CA PHE A 50 4.36 7.09 5.30
C PHE A 50 3.71 6.60 3.99
N LEU A 51 2.43 6.27 4.03
CA LEU A 51 1.74 5.75 2.86
C LEU A 51 1.73 6.75 1.69
N ARG A 52 1.43 8.01 1.97
CA ARG A 52 1.42 9.07 0.95
C ARG A 52 2.81 9.51 0.50
N GLY A 53 3.79 9.45 1.38
CA GLY A 53 5.16 9.87 1.10
C GLY A 53 6.03 8.82 0.43
N HIS A 54 5.74 7.55 0.62
CA HIS A 54 6.56 6.44 0.12
C HIS A 54 5.80 5.46 -0.76
N LEU A 55 4.66 4.98 -0.31
CA LEU A 55 3.91 3.96 -1.05
C LEU A 55 3.24 4.50 -2.32
N VAL A 56 2.57 5.64 -2.24
CA VAL A 56 1.87 6.23 -3.40
C VAL A 56 2.86 6.62 -4.51
N PRO A 57 4.00 7.27 -4.23
CA PRO A 57 5.01 7.52 -5.26
C PRO A 57 5.58 6.24 -5.87
N HIS A 58 5.79 5.19 -5.07
CA HIS A 58 6.21 3.87 -5.56
C HIS A 58 5.20 3.30 -6.56
N ALA A 59 3.91 3.31 -6.22
CA ALA A 59 2.85 2.84 -7.10
C ALA A 59 2.79 3.63 -8.42
N LYS A 60 2.96 4.94 -8.37
CA LYS A 60 3.01 5.78 -9.58
C LYS A 60 4.19 5.42 -10.47
N ALA A 61 5.36 5.18 -9.89
CA ALA A 61 6.55 4.78 -10.64
C ALA A 61 6.33 3.43 -11.32
N GLU A 62 5.66 2.48 -10.67
CA GLU A 62 5.30 1.20 -11.27
C GLU A 62 4.38 1.36 -12.47
N GLU A 63 3.37 2.21 -12.37
CA GLU A 63 2.45 2.48 -13.49
C GLU A 63 3.13 3.15 -14.68
N GLN A 64 4.16 3.93 -14.42
CA GLN A 64 4.89 4.65 -15.47
C GLN A 64 5.98 3.81 -16.14
N VAL A 65 6.60 2.89 -15.40
CA VAL A 65 7.79 2.15 -15.85
C VAL A 65 7.59 0.65 -15.84
N LEU A 66 7.20 0.06 -14.72
CA LEU A 66 7.10 -1.39 -14.57
C LEU A 66 5.97 -1.99 -15.43
N TYR A 67 4.78 -1.48 -15.31
CA TYR A 67 3.62 -2.05 -15.99
C TYR A 67 3.71 -1.96 -17.51
N PRO A 68 4.14 -0.83 -18.08
CA PRO A 68 4.40 -0.80 -19.53
C PRO A 68 5.44 -1.81 -19.99
N ALA A 69 6.52 -2.02 -19.21
CA ALA A 69 7.54 -3.00 -19.52
C ALA A 69 7.01 -4.44 -19.49
N VAL A 70 6.18 -4.77 -18.52
CA VAL A 70 5.52 -6.09 -18.41
C VAL A 70 4.58 -6.30 -19.61
N GLU A 71 3.77 -5.32 -19.94
CA GLU A 71 2.84 -5.40 -21.07
C GLU A 71 3.57 -5.60 -22.40
N GLU A 72 4.69 -4.92 -22.58
CA GLU A 72 5.54 -5.10 -23.77
C GLU A 72 6.17 -6.51 -23.81
N ALA A 73 6.74 -6.96 -22.68
CA ALA A 73 7.35 -8.28 -22.60
C ALA A 73 6.37 -9.42 -22.85
N MET A 74 5.12 -9.24 -22.44
CA MET A 74 4.04 -10.21 -22.64
C MET A 74 3.33 -10.04 -23.99
N ALA A 75 3.60 -8.99 -24.71
CA ALA A 75 2.86 -8.59 -25.90
C ALA A 75 1.33 -8.53 -25.65
N ALA A 76 0.94 -8.00 -24.48
CA ALA A 76 -0.43 -7.98 -24.01
C ALA A 76 -0.74 -6.62 -23.35
N PRO A 77 -1.30 -5.64 -24.10
CA PRO A 77 -1.52 -4.28 -23.60
C PRO A 77 -2.41 -4.16 -22.36
N GLY A 78 -3.27 -5.14 -22.09
CA GLY A 78 -4.13 -5.16 -20.92
C GLY A 78 -3.64 -6.02 -19.76
N ALA A 79 -2.41 -6.55 -19.83
CA ALA A 79 -1.90 -7.54 -18.86
C ALA A 79 -1.81 -7.00 -17.44
N THR A 80 -1.66 -5.69 -17.22
CA THR A 80 -1.55 -5.08 -15.90
C THR A 80 -2.81 -4.35 -15.43
N ALA A 81 -3.93 -4.52 -16.12
CA ALA A 81 -5.18 -3.82 -15.78
C ALA A 81 -5.64 -4.09 -14.34
N THR A 82 -5.53 -5.35 -13.88
CA THR A 82 -5.90 -5.71 -12.50
C THR A 82 -4.96 -5.10 -11.47
N MET A 83 -3.68 -4.95 -11.79
CA MET A 83 -2.69 -4.32 -10.91
C MET A 83 -2.96 -2.82 -10.77
N ARG A 84 -3.36 -2.17 -11.85
CA ARG A 84 -3.77 -0.76 -11.82
C ARG A 84 -5.07 -0.58 -11.02
N ALA A 85 -6.00 -1.52 -11.11
CA ALA A 85 -7.20 -1.54 -10.27
C ALA A 85 -6.87 -1.69 -8.78
N ASP A 86 -5.90 -2.54 -8.44
CA ASP A 86 -5.39 -2.65 -7.07
C ASP A 86 -4.88 -1.29 -6.57
N HIS A 87 -4.10 -0.57 -7.38
CA HIS A 87 -3.59 0.75 -7.01
C HIS A 87 -4.72 1.75 -6.74
N ALA A 88 -5.76 1.75 -7.56
CA ALA A 88 -6.92 2.63 -7.35
C ALA A 88 -7.61 2.33 -6.02
N GLU A 89 -7.80 1.06 -5.69
CA GLU A 89 -8.39 0.65 -4.42
C GLU A 89 -7.50 1.01 -3.24
N ILE A 90 -6.19 0.80 -3.36
CA ILE A 90 -5.21 1.15 -2.32
C ILE A 90 -5.27 2.66 -2.02
N VAL A 91 -5.25 3.50 -3.06
CA VAL A 91 -5.34 4.96 -2.90
C VAL A 91 -6.65 5.37 -2.22
N SER A 92 -7.77 4.77 -2.63
CA SER A 92 -9.08 5.01 -2.01
C SER A 92 -9.08 4.66 -0.51
N ARG A 93 -8.46 3.55 -0.13
CA ARG A 93 -8.32 3.14 1.28
C ARG A 93 -7.40 4.07 2.07
N ILE A 94 -6.33 4.55 1.48
CA ILE A 94 -5.44 5.53 2.10
C ILE A 94 -6.19 6.86 2.34
N ASP A 95 -6.97 7.32 1.37
CA ASP A 95 -7.77 8.54 1.49
C ASP A 95 -8.81 8.42 2.61
N ARG A 96 -9.45 7.26 2.72
CA ARG A 96 -10.39 6.97 3.81
C ARG A 96 -9.69 6.97 5.17
N LEU A 97 -8.51 6.39 5.26
CA LEU A 97 -7.70 6.41 6.49
C LEU A 97 -7.31 7.84 6.87
N ALA A 98 -6.95 8.66 5.88
CA ALA A 98 -6.63 10.07 6.10
C ALA A 98 -7.84 10.87 6.61
N ASP A 99 -9.03 10.60 6.09
CA ASP A 99 -10.28 11.22 6.58
C ASP A 99 -10.54 10.84 8.04
N THR A 100 -10.35 9.57 8.40
CA THR A 100 -10.44 9.11 9.79
C THR A 100 -9.41 9.82 10.66
N ALA A 101 -8.16 9.93 10.21
CA ALA A 101 -7.10 10.62 10.95
C ALA A 101 -7.44 12.07 11.25
N ALA A 102 -8.11 12.76 10.34
CA ALA A 102 -8.46 14.17 10.50
C ALA A 102 -9.45 14.43 11.64
N THR A 103 -10.25 13.44 12.02
CA THR A 103 -11.32 13.60 13.03
C THR A 103 -11.15 12.69 14.25
N VAL A 104 -10.17 11.81 14.24
CA VAL A 104 -10.05 10.74 15.25
C VAL A 104 -9.92 11.28 16.67
N ALA A 105 -9.12 12.32 16.89
CA ALA A 105 -8.88 12.86 18.23
C ALA A 105 -10.17 13.38 18.86
N ALA A 106 -11.05 14.02 18.09
CA ALA A 106 -12.33 14.55 18.57
C ALA A 106 -13.38 13.47 18.86
N ARG A 107 -13.22 12.28 18.25
CA ARG A 107 -14.17 11.17 18.35
C ARG A 107 -13.68 10.03 19.23
N TRP A 108 -12.43 10.10 19.69
CA TRP A 108 -11.84 9.06 20.50
C TRP A 108 -12.26 9.16 21.95
N PRO A 109 -12.62 8.07 22.67
CA PRO A 109 -12.49 6.67 22.27
C PRO A 109 -13.81 6.00 21.82
N ASP A 110 -14.52 6.56 20.87
CA ASP A 110 -15.76 5.96 20.35
C ASP A 110 -15.45 4.51 19.85
N PRO A 111 -16.10 3.46 20.42
CA PRO A 111 -15.84 2.07 20.03
C PRO A 111 -16.12 1.79 18.56
N ALA A 112 -17.07 2.48 17.95
CA ALA A 112 -17.38 2.31 16.52
C ALA A 112 -16.24 2.84 15.65
N VAL A 113 -15.63 3.96 16.04
CA VAL A 113 -14.47 4.53 15.34
C VAL A 113 -13.26 3.61 15.48
N ALA A 114 -13.00 3.09 16.68
CA ALA A 114 -11.91 2.16 16.95
C ALA A 114 -12.04 0.88 16.13
N ARG A 115 -13.24 0.32 16.05
CA ARG A 115 -13.53 -0.88 15.25
C ARG A 115 -13.32 -0.64 13.77
N ASP A 116 -13.86 0.46 13.24
CA ASP A 116 -13.70 0.83 11.84
C ASP A 116 -12.23 1.04 11.48
N LEU A 117 -11.48 1.70 12.35
CA LEU A 117 -10.04 1.91 12.17
C LEU A 117 -9.27 0.57 12.12
N THR A 118 -9.56 -0.35 13.03
CA THR A 118 -8.97 -1.68 13.01
C THR A 118 -9.24 -2.39 11.67
N HIS A 119 -10.47 -2.33 11.16
CA HIS A 119 -10.82 -2.91 9.86
C HIS A 119 -10.09 -2.23 8.70
N GLN A 120 -9.95 -0.91 8.74
CA GLN A 120 -9.22 -0.18 7.72
C GLN A 120 -7.75 -0.60 7.64
N LEU A 121 -7.08 -0.71 8.79
CA LEU A 121 -5.67 -1.08 8.88
C LEU A 121 -5.44 -2.53 8.43
N VAL A 122 -6.25 -3.46 8.89
CA VAL A 122 -6.15 -4.89 8.51
C VAL A 122 -6.44 -5.06 7.02
N GLY A 123 -7.48 -4.42 6.51
CA GLY A 123 -7.84 -4.50 5.10
C GLY A 123 -6.77 -3.93 4.19
N LEU A 124 -6.18 -2.80 4.57
CA LEU A 124 -5.09 -2.18 3.81
C LEU A 124 -3.84 -3.05 3.81
N SER A 125 -3.46 -3.62 4.96
CA SER A 125 -2.35 -4.56 5.05
C SER A 125 -2.55 -5.76 4.12
N ALA A 126 -3.73 -6.38 4.17
CA ALA A 126 -4.03 -7.56 3.36
C ALA A 126 -3.94 -7.29 1.86
N ILE A 127 -4.53 -6.19 1.38
CA ILE A 127 -4.51 -5.87 -0.04
C ILE A 127 -3.11 -5.49 -0.53
N LEU A 128 -2.35 -4.76 0.29
CA LEU A 128 -0.98 -4.38 -0.04
C LEU A 128 -0.04 -5.59 -0.11
N LEU A 129 -0.11 -6.49 0.86
CA LEU A 129 0.72 -7.70 0.88
C LEU A 129 0.40 -8.61 -0.31
N LEU A 130 -0.87 -8.79 -0.64
CA LEU A 130 -1.28 -9.56 -1.81
C LEU A 130 -0.79 -8.90 -3.11
N HIS A 131 -0.94 -7.59 -3.23
CA HIS A 131 -0.50 -6.83 -4.40
C HIS A 131 1.01 -6.98 -4.63
N PHE A 132 1.83 -6.78 -3.60
CA PHE A 132 3.27 -6.94 -3.66
C PHE A 132 3.67 -8.37 -4.04
N ARG A 133 2.98 -9.36 -3.49
CA ARG A 133 3.21 -10.76 -3.82
C ARG A 133 2.94 -11.06 -5.29
N LYS A 134 1.87 -10.52 -5.85
CA LYS A 134 1.56 -10.66 -7.28
C LYS A 134 2.66 -10.04 -8.15
N GLU A 135 3.17 -8.89 -7.77
CA GLU A 135 4.28 -8.26 -8.49
C GLU A 135 5.55 -9.11 -8.42
N GLU A 136 5.93 -9.58 -7.24
CA GLU A 136 7.14 -10.39 -7.05
C GLU A 136 7.06 -11.77 -7.72
N GLU A 137 5.93 -12.44 -7.62
CA GLU A 137 5.78 -13.83 -8.07
C GLU A 137 5.29 -13.96 -9.51
N VAL A 138 4.60 -12.95 -10.04
CA VAL A 138 3.96 -13.02 -11.35
C VAL A 138 4.52 -12.01 -12.35
N LEU A 139 4.64 -10.74 -11.96
CA LEU A 139 5.03 -9.69 -12.91
C LEU A 139 6.54 -9.59 -13.12
N LEU A 140 7.31 -9.46 -12.05
CA LEU A 140 8.76 -9.30 -12.16
C LEU A 140 9.46 -10.47 -12.85
N PRO A 141 9.04 -11.74 -12.67
CA PRO A 141 9.64 -12.86 -13.39
C PRO A 141 9.47 -12.82 -14.90
N VAL A 142 8.55 -12.02 -15.43
CA VAL A 142 8.35 -11.82 -16.88
C VAL A 142 9.48 -10.98 -17.49
N LEU A 143 10.14 -10.17 -16.69
CA LEU A 143 11.23 -9.31 -17.11
C LEU A 143 12.57 -9.98 -16.88
#